data_924da4d0755dff13ba2dae0695214acb
#
_entry.id   924da4d0755dff13ba2dae0695214acb
#
_cell.length_a   1.000
_cell.length_b   1.000
_cell.length_c   1.000
_cell.angle_alpha   90.00
_cell.angle_beta   90.00
_cell.angle_gamma   90.00
#
_symmetry.space_group_name_H-M   'P 1'
#
loop_
_entity.id
_entity.type
_entity.pdbx_description
1 polymer ?
#
loop_
_entity_poly.entity_id
_entity_poly.type
_entity_poly.pdbx_seq_one_letter_code
_entity_poly.pdbx_strand_id
1 'polypeptide(L)'
;MAKKQIVVYSDDSSTRTSIINALGGRVASDLPENQIHEFATGSALRAFVDGGAVIDLFILDGESAPEGGLGIARQLKDEVFNCAPVLVITGRKEDAWLAAWSMAESSVVHPIDPFTLAKSAADLLRGASVTAV
;
A
#
# COMPACT_ATOMS: atom_id res chain seq x y z
N MET A 1 16.65 13.96 5.61
CA MET A 1 15.72 13.70 4.50
C MET A 1 14.29 13.67 5.02
N ALA A 2 13.37 14.10 4.20
CA ALA A 2 11.96 14.03 4.57
C ALA A 2 11.51 12.58 4.75
N LYS A 3 10.62 12.33 5.72
CA LYS A 3 10.08 11.00 5.95
C LYS A 3 9.28 10.52 4.75
N LYS A 4 9.27 9.21 4.52
CA LYS A 4 8.41 8.61 3.52
C LYS A 4 7.00 8.48 4.06
N GLN A 5 6.04 9.03 3.33
CA GLN A 5 4.63 9.07 3.74
C GLN A 5 3.93 7.82 3.22
N ILE A 6 3.58 6.92 4.12
CA ILE A 6 3.00 5.62 3.76
C ILE A 6 1.58 5.51 4.31
N VAL A 7 0.63 5.25 3.42
CA VAL A 7 -0.77 5.02 3.80
C VAL A 7 -0.97 3.51 3.94
N VAL A 8 -1.55 3.09 5.06
CA VAL A 8 -1.87 1.68 5.34
C VAL A 8 -3.37 1.57 5.55
N TYR A 9 -4.04 0.75 4.73
CA TYR A 9 -5.48 0.56 4.80
C TYR A 9 -5.83 -0.90 5.04
N SER A 10 -6.56 -1.15 6.10
CA SER A 10 -7.26 -2.40 6.38
C SER A 10 -8.33 -2.13 7.44
N ASP A 11 -9.47 -2.81 7.33
CA ASP A 11 -10.51 -2.74 8.36
C ASP A 11 -10.11 -3.52 9.61
N ASP A 12 -9.11 -4.39 9.50
CA ASP A 12 -8.62 -5.24 10.58
C ASP A 12 -7.38 -4.61 11.22
N SER A 13 -7.50 -4.21 12.49
CA SER A 13 -6.40 -3.58 13.21
C SER A 13 -5.18 -4.51 13.36
N SER A 14 -5.39 -5.82 13.46
CA SER A 14 -4.26 -6.74 13.55
C SER A 14 -3.49 -6.83 12.23
N THR A 15 -4.19 -6.73 11.10
CA THR A 15 -3.54 -6.66 9.80
C THR A 15 -2.72 -5.38 9.68
N ARG A 16 -3.29 -4.23 10.09
CA ARG A 16 -2.53 -2.97 10.08
C ARG A 16 -1.27 -3.07 10.95
N THR A 17 -1.39 -3.65 12.13
CA THR A 17 -0.25 -3.86 13.02
C THR A 17 0.83 -4.73 12.36
N SER A 18 0.44 -5.81 11.71
CA SER A 18 1.37 -6.68 10.99
C SER A 18 2.11 -5.94 9.88
N ILE A 19 1.40 -5.11 9.13
CA ILE A 19 2.01 -4.31 8.07
C ILE A 19 3.01 -3.33 8.67
N ILE A 20 2.62 -2.59 9.69
CA ILE A 20 3.46 -1.58 10.32
C ILE A 20 4.71 -2.21 10.93
N ASN A 21 4.56 -3.36 11.59
CA ASN A 21 5.70 -4.08 12.14
C ASN A 21 6.67 -4.55 11.06
N ALA A 22 6.14 -4.99 9.92
CA ALA A 22 6.97 -5.41 8.80
C ALA A 22 7.78 -4.24 8.21
N LEU A 23 7.17 -3.07 8.13
CA LEU A 23 7.84 -1.87 7.61
C LEU A 23 8.91 -1.34 8.58
N GLY A 24 8.68 -1.48 9.87
CA GLY A 24 9.57 -0.90 10.88
C GLY A 24 9.56 0.63 10.83
N GLY A 25 10.49 1.25 11.50
CA GLY A 25 10.65 2.70 11.47
C GLY A 25 11.26 3.20 10.16
N ARG A 26 11.93 2.32 9.45
CA ARG A 26 12.61 2.58 8.18
C ARG A 26 12.53 1.29 7.36
N VAL A 27 12.00 1.37 6.14
CA VAL A 27 11.76 0.16 5.35
C VAL A 27 13.07 -0.52 4.93
N ALA A 28 14.08 0.28 4.63
CA ALA A 28 15.41 -0.22 4.29
C ALA A 28 16.45 0.80 4.73
N SER A 29 17.69 0.36 4.88
CA SER A 29 18.77 1.22 5.39
C SER A 29 19.08 2.41 4.50
N ASP A 30 18.80 2.31 3.20
CA ASP A 30 19.02 3.38 2.24
C ASP A 30 17.85 4.34 2.09
N LEU A 31 16.77 4.13 2.84
CA LEU A 31 15.57 4.96 2.77
C LEU A 31 15.42 5.81 4.03
N PRO A 32 14.74 6.96 3.93
CA PRO A 32 14.43 7.76 5.12
C PRO A 32 13.44 7.02 6.03
N GLU A 33 13.29 7.53 7.24
CA GLU A 33 12.28 7.04 8.18
C GLU A 33 10.88 7.15 7.61
N ASN A 34 9.97 6.27 8.08
CA ASN A 34 8.58 6.27 7.67
C ASN A 34 7.73 7.19 8.53
N GLN A 35 6.71 7.75 7.90
CA GLN A 35 5.56 8.34 8.58
C GLN A 35 4.34 7.54 8.13
N ILE A 36 3.75 6.78 9.05
CA ILE A 36 2.63 5.88 8.73
C ILE A 36 1.30 6.59 9.00
N HIS A 37 0.37 6.47 8.06
CA HIS A 37 -1.00 6.96 8.18
C HIS A 37 -1.94 5.77 8.04
N GLU A 38 -2.63 5.40 9.13
CA GLU A 38 -3.52 4.23 9.17
C GLU A 38 -4.96 4.64 8.91
N PHE A 39 -5.64 3.83 8.10
CA PHE A 39 -7.07 4.02 7.85
C PHE A 39 -7.80 2.69 7.94
N ALA A 40 -8.94 2.70 8.63
CA ALA A 40 -9.81 1.54 8.75
C ALA A 40 -10.98 1.58 7.77
N THR A 41 -11.24 2.71 7.14
CA THR A 41 -12.34 2.89 6.19
C THR A 41 -11.87 3.56 4.93
N GLY A 42 -12.53 3.24 3.81
CA GLY A 42 -12.22 3.87 2.54
C GLY A 42 -12.55 5.35 2.52
N SER A 43 -13.62 5.77 3.22
CA SER A 43 -13.99 7.18 3.27
C SER A 43 -12.93 8.02 3.99
N ALA A 44 -12.36 7.52 5.08
CA ALA A 44 -11.29 8.23 5.78
C ALA A 44 -10.04 8.34 4.90
N LEU A 45 -9.70 7.28 4.19
CA LEU A 45 -8.57 7.29 3.27
C LEU A 45 -8.78 8.32 2.16
N ARG A 46 -9.96 8.30 1.53
CA ARG A 46 -10.27 9.24 0.45
C ARG A 46 -10.23 10.69 0.92
N ALA A 47 -10.73 10.97 2.12
CA ALA A 47 -10.67 12.32 2.68
C ALA A 47 -9.23 12.80 2.85
N PHE A 48 -8.34 11.91 3.28
CA PHE A 48 -6.92 12.22 3.43
C PHE A 48 -6.28 12.54 2.07
N VAL A 49 -6.58 11.73 1.07
CA VAL A 49 -6.06 11.94 -0.29
C VAL A 49 -6.60 13.24 -0.89
N ASP A 50 -7.90 13.48 -0.75
CA ASP A 50 -8.56 14.66 -1.30
C ASP A 50 -8.07 15.94 -0.62
N GLY A 51 -7.56 15.84 0.60
CA GLY A 51 -6.97 16.97 1.31
C GLY A 51 -5.61 17.41 0.77
N GLY A 52 -5.09 16.74 -0.24
CA GLY A 52 -3.82 17.12 -0.87
C GLY A 52 -2.59 16.63 -0.13
N ALA A 53 -2.72 15.62 0.70
CA ALA A 53 -1.59 15.05 1.44
C ALA A 53 -0.53 14.51 0.48
N VAL A 54 0.73 14.69 0.85
CA VAL A 54 1.84 14.07 0.11
C VAL A 54 1.90 12.60 0.54
N ILE A 55 1.88 11.71 -0.45
CA ILE A 55 1.90 10.26 -0.21
C ILE A 55 2.97 9.65 -1.11
N ASP A 56 3.80 8.78 -0.53
CA ASP A 56 4.88 8.11 -1.26
C ASP A 56 4.53 6.66 -1.60
N LEU A 57 3.62 6.05 -0.83
CA LEU A 57 3.24 4.65 -1.04
C LEU A 57 1.88 4.38 -0.39
N PHE A 58 1.02 3.64 -1.12
CA PHE A 58 -0.20 3.07 -0.55
C PHE A 58 -0.01 1.57 -0.34
N ILE A 59 -0.39 1.06 0.83
CA ILE A 59 -0.49 -0.38 1.10
C ILE A 59 -1.94 -0.67 1.46
N LEU A 60 -2.63 -1.41 0.60
CA LEU A 60 -4.08 -1.57 0.68
C LEU A 60 -4.45 -3.04 0.79
N ASP A 61 -5.19 -3.38 1.85
CA ASP A 61 -5.64 -4.75 2.10
C ASP A 61 -6.85 -5.08 1.21
N GLY A 62 -6.65 -5.96 0.23
CA GLY A 62 -7.70 -6.38 -0.68
C GLY A 62 -8.83 -7.14 -0.02
N GLU A 63 -8.60 -7.68 1.19
CA GLU A 63 -9.59 -8.46 1.92
C GLU A 63 -10.43 -7.62 2.89
N SER A 64 -10.21 -6.30 2.94
CA SER A 64 -11.01 -5.42 3.80
C SER A 64 -12.46 -5.35 3.36
N ALA A 65 -13.35 -5.16 4.33
CA ALA A 65 -14.78 -4.99 4.11
C ALA A 65 -15.26 -3.73 4.87
N PRO A 66 -16.28 -3.05 4.38
CA PRO A 66 -17.05 -3.31 3.16
C PRO A 66 -16.33 -2.96 1.87
N GLU A 67 -15.25 -2.15 1.93
CA GLU A 67 -14.49 -1.82 0.74
C GLU A 67 -13.13 -2.53 0.74
N GLY A 68 -12.90 -3.36 -0.27
CA GLY A 68 -11.61 -4.00 -0.46
C GLY A 68 -10.59 -3.06 -1.06
N GLY A 69 -9.33 -3.27 -0.70
CA GLY A 69 -8.24 -2.44 -1.19
C GLY A 69 -8.04 -2.48 -2.70
N LEU A 70 -8.48 -3.57 -3.36
CA LEU A 70 -8.36 -3.69 -4.82
C LEU A 70 -9.22 -2.66 -5.54
N GLY A 71 -10.47 -2.49 -5.09
CA GLY A 71 -11.36 -1.47 -5.66
C GLY A 71 -10.88 -0.06 -5.37
N ILE A 72 -10.39 0.17 -4.16
CA ILE A 72 -9.82 1.47 -3.79
C ILE A 72 -8.59 1.77 -4.65
N ALA A 73 -7.72 0.79 -4.87
CA ALA A 73 -6.54 0.95 -5.72
C ALA A 73 -6.95 1.39 -7.13
N ARG A 74 -7.94 0.72 -7.71
CA ARG A 74 -8.42 1.06 -9.05
C ARG A 74 -8.97 2.48 -9.09
N GLN A 75 -9.75 2.85 -8.09
CA GLN A 75 -10.31 4.20 -8.00
C GLN A 75 -9.21 5.25 -7.90
N LEU A 76 -8.20 5.02 -7.05
CA LEU A 76 -7.09 5.96 -6.92
C LEU A 76 -6.34 6.13 -8.25
N LYS A 77 -6.10 5.03 -8.95
CA LYS A 77 -5.41 5.08 -10.24
C LYS A 77 -6.21 5.82 -11.31
N ASP A 78 -7.52 5.69 -11.27
CA ASP A 78 -8.39 6.36 -12.24
C ASP A 78 -8.58 7.85 -11.94
N GLU A 79 -8.57 8.24 -10.67
CA GLU A 79 -9.00 9.58 -10.24
C GLU A 79 -7.87 10.49 -9.77
N VAL A 80 -6.75 9.93 -9.32
CA VAL A 80 -5.66 10.74 -8.75
C VAL A 80 -4.54 10.92 -9.77
N PHE A 81 -4.28 12.17 -10.11
CA PHE A 81 -3.18 12.49 -11.03
C PHE A 81 -1.83 12.18 -10.35
N ASN A 82 -0.96 11.51 -11.07
CA ASN A 82 0.35 11.07 -10.55
C ASN A 82 0.21 10.31 -9.23
N CYS A 83 -0.75 9.39 -9.18
CA CYS A 83 -0.98 8.58 -7.98
C CYS A 83 0.31 7.88 -7.57
N ALA A 84 0.62 7.94 -6.27
CA ALA A 84 1.75 7.21 -5.70
C ALA A 84 1.61 5.71 -5.95
N PRO A 85 2.71 4.96 -5.94
CA PRO A 85 2.63 3.51 -6.14
C PRO A 85 1.74 2.84 -5.10
N VAL A 86 1.10 1.76 -5.54
CA VAL A 86 0.15 1.01 -4.73
C VAL A 86 0.63 -0.44 -4.62
N LEU A 87 0.71 -0.92 -3.38
CA LEU A 87 0.96 -2.32 -3.05
C LEU A 87 -0.35 -2.87 -2.47
N VAL A 88 -0.93 -3.88 -3.12
CA VAL A 88 -2.16 -4.51 -2.62
C VAL A 88 -1.83 -5.85 -1.97
N ILE A 89 -2.66 -6.23 -0.99
CA ILE A 89 -2.53 -7.52 -0.32
C ILE A 89 -3.75 -8.34 -0.74
N THR A 90 -3.49 -9.48 -1.39
CA THR A 90 -4.57 -10.36 -1.86
C THR A 90 -4.75 -11.53 -0.89
N GLY A 91 -5.93 -12.15 -0.94
CA GLY A 91 -6.24 -13.28 -0.06
C GLY A 91 -5.56 -14.56 -0.50
N ARG A 92 -5.34 -14.75 -1.80
CA ARG A 92 -4.79 -15.99 -2.36
C ARG A 92 -3.92 -15.67 -3.58
N LYS A 93 -2.98 -16.60 -3.88
CA LYS A 93 -2.16 -16.48 -5.09
C LYS A 93 -3.01 -16.42 -6.36
N GLU A 94 -4.12 -17.12 -6.39
CA GLU A 94 -5.03 -17.17 -7.53
C GLU A 94 -5.64 -15.81 -7.83
N ASP A 95 -5.56 -14.87 -6.89
CA ASP A 95 -6.13 -13.54 -7.05
C ASP A 95 -5.17 -12.56 -7.74
N ALA A 96 -4.06 -13.03 -8.27
CA ALA A 96 -3.08 -12.17 -8.94
C ALA A 96 -3.69 -11.35 -10.09
N TRP A 97 -4.68 -11.90 -10.79
CA TRP A 97 -5.36 -11.18 -11.87
C TRP A 97 -6.15 -9.98 -11.33
N LEU A 98 -6.64 -10.08 -10.10
CA LEU A 98 -7.32 -8.96 -9.44
C LEU A 98 -6.34 -7.83 -9.13
N ALA A 99 -5.12 -8.18 -8.72
CA ALA A 99 -4.08 -7.19 -8.51
C ALA A 99 -3.75 -6.46 -9.81
N ALA A 100 -3.66 -7.20 -10.91
CA ALA A 100 -3.44 -6.59 -12.22
C ALA A 100 -4.60 -5.68 -12.62
N TRP A 101 -5.83 -6.13 -12.41
CA TRP A 101 -7.02 -5.33 -12.68
C TRP A 101 -7.02 -4.02 -11.87
N SER A 102 -6.55 -4.06 -10.64
CA SER A 102 -6.53 -2.88 -9.77
C SER A 102 -5.50 -1.84 -10.19
N MET A 103 -4.61 -2.19 -11.11
CA MET A 103 -3.51 -1.35 -11.60
C MET A 103 -2.46 -1.08 -10.52
N ALA A 104 -2.42 -1.89 -9.47
CA ALA A 104 -1.39 -1.78 -8.44
C ALA A 104 -0.01 -2.13 -9.02
N GLU A 105 1.02 -1.47 -8.55
CA GLU A 105 2.40 -1.71 -8.97
C GLU A 105 2.93 -3.03 -8.44
N SER A 106 2.43 -3.48 -7.29
CA SER A 106 2.90 -4.74 -6.69
C SER A 106 1.81 -5.37 -5.86
N SER A 107 1.95 -6.66 -5.58
CA SER A 107 1.02 -7.38 -4.71
C SER A 107 1.75 -8.41 -3.86
N VAL A 108 1.23 -8.64 -2.65
CA VAL A 108 1.66 -9.73 -1.77
C VAL A 108 0.42 -10.47 -1.32
N VAL A 109 0.57 -11.67 -0.75
CA VAL A 109 -0.53 -12.56 -0.40
C VAL A 109 -0.60 -12.73 1.11
N HIS A 110 -1.83 -12.78 1.65
CA HIS A 110 -2.04 -13.19 3.04
C HIS A 110 -1.67 -14.67 3.23
N PRO A 111 -1.14 -15.07 4.39
CA PRO A 111 -0.74 -14.21 5.49
C PRO A 111 0.52 -13.42 5.16
N ILE A 112 0.63 -12.23 5.74
CA ILE A 112 1.72 -11.32 5.40
C ILE A 112 3.05 -11.89 5.85
N ASP A 113 3.98 -12.06 4.89
CA ASP A 113 5.37 -12.36 5.19
C ASP A 113 6.11 -11.03 5.32
N PRO A 114 6.69 -10.72 6.50
CA PRO A 114 7.32 -9.42 6.73
C PRO A 114 8.44 -9.09 5.73
N PHE A 115 9.24 -10.07 5.38
CA PHE A 115 10.36 -9.82 4.45
C PHE A 115 9.86 -9.52 3.04
N THR A 116 8.87 -10.27 2.57
CA THR A 116 8.30 -10.06 1.24
C THR A 116 7.62 -8.69 1.16
N LEU A 117 6.86 -8.33 2.18
CA LEU A 117 6.19 -7.02 2.22
C LEU A 117 7.21 -5.88 2.24
N ALA A 118 8.20 -5.97 3.12
CA ALA A 118 9.21 -4.92 3.25
C ALA A 118 10.02 -4.76 1.96
N LYS A 119 10.34 -5.87 1.29
CA LYS A 119 11.08 -5.81 0.03
C LYS A 119 10.27 -5.12 -1.06
N SER A 120 9.00 -5.49 -1.21
CA SER A 120 8.12 -4.86 -2.20
C SER A 120 7.93 -3.37 -1.90
N ALA A 121 7.72 -3.03 -0.65
CA ALA A 121 7.56 -1.64 -0.25
C ALA A 121 8.83 -0.82 -0.53
N ALA A 122 10.00 -1.37 -0.20
CA ALA A 122 11.27 -0.69 -0.45
C ALA A 122 11.49 -0.45 -1.93
N ASP A 123 11.20 -1.46 -2.76
CA ASP A 123 11.37 -1.33 -4.21
C ASP A 123 10.47 -0.22 -4.77
N LEU A 124 9.23 -0.14 -4.31
CA LEU A 124 8.33 0.91 -4.76
C LEU A 124 8.74 2.29 -4.27
N LEU A 125 9.21 2.38 -3.03
CA LEU A 125 9.69 3.66 -2.48
C LEU A 125 10.94 4.16 -3.22
N ARG A 126 11.75 3.26 -3.75
CA ARG A 126 12.90 3.63 -4.57
C ARG A 126 12.50 4.02 -5.99
N GLY A 127 11.28 3.72 -6.39
CA GLY A 127 10.80 4.00 -7.74
C GLY A 127 11.43 3.13 -8.81
N ALA A 128 12.02 2.01 -8.43
CA ALA A 128 12.85 1.24 -9.34
C ALA A 128 12.12 0.15 -10.11
N SER A 129 11.08 -0.42 -9.54
CA SER A 129 10.55 -1.66 -10.06
C SER A 129 9.42 -1.53 -11.06
N VAL A 130 8.76 -0.43 -11.03
CA VAL A 130 7.43 -0.28 -11.63
C VAL A 130 7.43 -0.51 -13.12
N THR A 131 8.41 0.01 -13.78
CA THR A 131 8.49 -0.03 -15.22
C THR A 131 9.70 -0.77 -15.75
N ALA A 132 10.39 -1.43 -14.86
CA ALA A 132 11.60 -2.14 -15.20
C ALA A 132 11.30 -3.48 -15.84
N VAL A 133 10.51 -3.49 -16.81
CA VAL A 133 10.04 -4.74 -17.40
C VAL A 133 10.67 -4.96 -18.74
#